data_3361bd80959f992c5ab335510483fe8b
#
_entry.id   3361bd80959f992c5ab335510483fe8b
#
_cell.length_a   1.000
_cell.length_b   1.000
_cell.length_c   1.000
_cell.angle_alpha   90.00
_cell.angle_beta   90.00
_cell.angle_gamma   90.00
#
_symmetry.space_group_name_H-M   'P 1'
#
loop_
_entity.id
_entity.type
_entity.pdbx_description
1 polymer ?
#
loop_
_entity_poly.entity_id
_entity_poly.type
_entity_poly.pdbx_seq_one_letter_code
_entity_poly.pdbx_strand_id
1 'polypeptide(L)'
;MERKFYFYTDQMTVGYGGRPLIKNIRMEVEKGEILTLIGPNGAGKSTIFKSITRQLAILGGSVWVDGREMGQMSGKELARKQAVVLTGRMETEYMTCGEVVASGRYPYTGWLGIPGKEDLEKVDEALALVSGEELKERDFAAISDGQRQKILLARAICQEPELIILDEPTSYLDVKHKLEFLTVLRKLVRERNMAVVMSLHELDLAQKISDRVMTVCEGRVDRIGTPEDIFTDEYINRLYNVTEGSYHEAFGAMELPAAKAAPQVFVIGGGGSGLAVYRKLARLGIPFATGVLHEHDIDYEAAKYSAAQVIVEEAFEPIREETRKKALLCMEQCPEVICCLTHFGTINQGNKILLEAARRQKKLKNL
;
A
#
# COMPACT_ATOMS: atom_id res chain seq x y z
N MET A 1 -20.19 26.60 -12.49
CA MET A 1 -19.19 25.54 -12.60
C MET A 1 -19.80 24.33 -11.95
N GLU A 2 -20.14 23.29 -12.69
CA GLU A 2 -20.51 21.99 -12.12
C GLU A 2 -19.30 21.48 -11.32
N ARG A 3 -19.52 21.18 -10.04
CA ARG A 3 -18.45 20.65 -9.19
C ARG A 3 -18.18 19.22 -9.65
N LYS A 4 -16.97 18.96 -10.08
CA LYS A 4 -16.50 17.70 -10.63
C LYS A 4 -16.47 16.56 -9.60
N PHE A 5 -16.31 16.90 -8.30
CA PHE A 5 -16.10 15.93 -7.23
C PHE A 5 -17.41 15.41 -6.65
N TYR A 6 -17.50 14.08 -6.51
CA TYR A 6 -18.63 13.41 -5.88
C TYR A 6 -18.62 13.55 -4.36
N PHE A 7 -17.44 13.42 -3.77
CA PHE A 7 -17.19 13.63 -2.35
C PHE A 7 -16.09 14.67 -2.16
N TYR A 8 -16.32 15.63 -1.28
CA TYR A 8 -15.26 16.58 -0.93
C TYR A 8 -15.48 17.18 0.46
N THR A 9 -14.36 17.66 1.07
CA THR A 9 -14.38 18.43 2.31
C THR A 9 -13.87 19.84 2.05
N ASP A 10 -14.47 20.84 2.68
CA ASP A 10 -14.02 22.22 2.60
C ASP A 10 -13.62 22.72 3.98
N GLN A 11 -12.32 22.96 4.16
CA GLN A 11 -11.69 23.43 5.39
C GLN A 11 -12.13 22.63 6.64
N MET A 12 -12.39 21.34 6.47
CA MET A 12 -12.87 20.49 7.57
C MET A 12 -11.85 20.45 8.71
N THR A 13 -12.34 20.65 9.94
CA THR A 13 -11.55 20.54 11.16
C THR A 13 -12.11 19.42 12.01
N VAL A 14 -11.24 18.50 12.44
CA VAL A 14 -11.61 17.32 13.22
C VAL A 14 -10.83 17.27 14.54
N GLY A 15 -11.42 16.64 15.55
CA GLY A 15 -10.80 16.51 16.87
C GLY A 15 -11.78 15.99 17.92
N TYR A 16 -11.39 15.99 19.18
CA TYR A 16 -12.14 15.45 20.29
C TYR A 16 -12.40 16.50 21.37
N GLY A 17 -13.60 16.49 21.98
CA GLY A 17 -13.93 17.37 23.11
C GLY A 17 -13.73 18.86 22.81
N GLY A 18 -14.02 19.30 21.58
CA GLY A 18 -13.83 20.68 21.14
C GLY A 18 -12.38 21.07 20.87
N ARG A 19 -11.41 20.15 21.04
CA ARG A 19 -9.99 20.40 20.75
C ARG A 19 -9.64 19.90 19.34
N PRO A 20 -9.23 20.80 18.43
CA PRO A 20 -8.82 20.41 17.09
C PRO A 20 -7.59 19.52 17.10
N LEU A 21 -7.63 18.41 16.35
CA LEU A 21 -6.49 17.54 16.06
C LEU A 21 -5.90 17.86 14.68
N ILE A 22 -6.76 17.93 13.66
CA ILE A 22 -6.38 18.27 12.28
C ILE A 22 -7.30 19.39 11.79
N LYS A 23 -6.70 20.42 11.20
CA LYS A 23 -7.40 21.59 10.68
C LYS A 23 -7.28 21.69 9.17
N ASN A 24 -8.22 22.39 8.55
CA ASN A 24 -8.19 22.76 7.15
C ASN A 24 -8.06 21.58 6.18
N ILE A 25 -8.71 20.46 6.48
CA ILE A 25 -8.69 19.28 5.61
C ILE A 25 -9.47 19.59 4.35
N ARG A 26 -8.79 19.45 3.21
CA ARG A 26 -9.38 19.48 1.87
C ARG A 26 -9.15 18.12 1.24
N MET A 27 -10.23 17.40 1.00
CA MET A 27 -10.25 16.09 0.38
C MET A 27 -11.25 16.16 -0.77
N GLU A 28 -10.89 15.59 -1.90
CA GLU A 28 -11.72 15.63 -3.11
C GLU A 28 -11.63 14.27 -3.79
N VAL A 29 -12.77 13.67 -4.13
CA VAL A 29 -12.84 12.35 -4.77
C VAL A 29 -13.89 12.37 -5.87
N GLU A 30 -13.52 11.92 -7.06
CA GLU A 30 -14.42 11.75 -8.18
C GLU A 30 -15.07 10.34 -8.16
N LYS A 31 -16.14 10.15 -8.92
CA LYS A 31 -16.64 8.82 -9.18
C LYS A 31 -15.62 8.03 -10.03
N GLY A 32 -15.49 6.74 -9.74
CA GLY A 32 -14.50 5.89 -10.40
C GLY A 32 -13.07 6.08 -9.86
N GLU A 33 -12.89 6.77 -8.73
CA GLU A 33 -11.59 7.09 -8.12
C GLU A 33 -11.43 6.43 -6.75
N ILE A 34 -10.20 5.98 -6.47
CA ILE A 34 -9.76 5.49 -5.15
C ILE A 34 -8.79 6.51 -4.55
N LEU A 35 -9.21 7.16 -3.47
CA LEU A 35 -8.34 7.98 -2.62
C LEU A 35 -7.90 7.17 -1.40
N THR A 36 -6.59 7.00 -1.23
CA THR A 36 -6.03 6.29 -0.07
C THR A 36 -5.34 7.26 0.88
N LEU A 37 -5.66 7.16 2.16
CA LEU A 37 -4.99 7.88 3.24
C LEU A 37 -3.86 7.02 3.79
N ILE A 38 -2.64 7.57 3.82
CA ILE A 38 -1.46 6.95 4.44
C ILE A 38 -0.84 7.89 5.48
N GLY A 39 0.00 7.35 6.33
CA GLY A 39 0.74 8.11 7.34
C GLY A 39 0.95 7.33 8.62
N PRO A 40 1.82 7.80 9.53
CA PRO A 40 2.16 7.13 10.78
C PRO A 40 0.94 6.80 11.65
N ASN A 41 1.11 5.84 12.56
CA ASN A 41 0.10 5.56 13.57
C ASN A 41 -0.10 6.77 14.48
N GLY A 42 -1.35 7.06 14.82
CA GLY A 42 -1.68 8.23 15.62
C GLY A 42 -1.71 9.57 14.86
N ALA A 43 -1.42 9.60 13.56
CA ALA A 43 -1.46 10.84 12.76
C ALA A 43 -2.85 11.47 12.63
N GLY A 44 -3.93 10.71 12.96
CA GLY A 44 -5.31 11.19 12.94
C GLY A 44 -6.16 10.66 11.78
N LYS A 45 -5.69 9.67 11.01
CA LYS A 45 -6.46 9.06 9.91
C LYS A 45 -7.83 8.58 10.36
N SER A 46 -7.91 7.76 11.41
CA SER A 46 -9.19 7.26 11.94
C SER A 46 -10.10 8.37 12.49
N THR A 47 -9.54 9.50 12.95
CA THR A 47 -10.32 10.67 13.33
C THR A 47 -10.98 11.31 12.11
N ILE A 48 -10.28 11.43 11.00
CA ILE A 48 -10.83 11.88 9.72
C ILE A 48 -11.98 10.94 9.31
N PHE A 49 -11.75 9.61 9.32
CA PHE A 49 -12.75 8.61 8.93
C PHE A 49 -14.02 8.70 9.81
N LYS A 50 -13.86 8.76 11.12
CA LYS A 50 -15.00 8.93 12.06
C LYS A 50 -15.78 10.21 11.79
N SER A 51 -15.12 11.28 11.37
CA SER A 51 -15.77 12.56 11.07
C SER A 51 -16.53 12.54 9.74
N ILE A 52 -15.93 11.99 8.67
CA ILE A 52 -16.61 11.87 7.37
C ILE A 52 -17.70 10.80 7.32
N THR A 53 -17.77 9.94 8.34
CA THR A 53 -18.83 8.94 8.55
C THR A 53 -19.87 9.38 9.58
N ARG A 54 -19.81 10.61 10.09
CA ARG A 54 -20.70 11.19 11.12
C ARG A 54 -20.68 10.47 12.48
N GLN A 55 -19.66 9.63 12.75
CA GLN A 55 -19.45 9.04 14.08
C GLN A 55 -18.82 10.05 15.05
N LEU A 56 -18.12 11.04 14.51
CA LEU A 56 -17.53 12.14 15.25
C LEU A 56 -17.95 13.47 14.59
N ALA A 57 -18.46 14.39 15.41
CA ALA A 57 -18.82 15.71 14.90
C ALA A 57 -17.59 16.48 14.43
N ILE A 58 -17.70 17.13 13.27
CA ILE A 58 -16.67 18.07 12.80
C ILE A 58 -16.67 19.33 13.67
N LEU A 59 -15.49 19.91 13.89
CA LEU A 59 -15.33 21.12 14.69
C LEU A 59 -15.36 22.40 13.84
N GLY A 60 -15.31 22.28 12.51
CA GLY A 60 -15.41 23.40 11.56
C GLY A 60 -15.33 22.91 10.13
N GLY A 61 -15.64 23.78 9.19
CA GLY A 61 -15.72 23.45 7.77
C GLY A 61 -16.97 22.66 7.41
N SER A 62 -16.95 21.98 6.27
CA SER A 62 -18.08 21.19 5.78
C SER A 62 -17.65 19.95 5.01
N VAL A 63 -18.56 18.98 4.90
CA VAL A 63 -18.39 17.73 4.13
C VAL A 63 -19.56 17.64 3.15
N TRP A 64 -19.25 17.29 1.91
CA TRP A 64 -20.20 17.28 0.81
C TRP A 64 -20.23 15.92 0.11
N VAL A 65 -21.41 15.44 -0.16
CA VAL A 65 -21.65 14.18 -0.90
C VAL A 65 -22.67 14.49 -2.00
N ASP A 66 -22.33 14.19 -3.24
CA ASP A 66 -23.20 14.43 -4.40
C ASP A 66 -23.76 15.86 -4.44
N GLY A 67 -22.90 16.85 -4.24
CA GLY A 67 -23.25 18.26 -4.27
C GLY A 67 -24.11 18.77 -3.11
N ARG A 68 -24.45 17.94 -2.12
CA ARG A 68 -25.20 18.30 -0.90
C ARG A 68 -24.30 18.23 0.33
N GLU A 69 -24.48 19.21 1.21
CA GLU A 69 -23.77 19.19 2.49
C GLU A 69 -24.26 18.03 3.37
N MET A 70 -23.32 17.19 3.82
CA MET A 70 -23.60 15.99 4.61
C MET A 70 -24.41 16.31 5.89
N GLY A 71 -24.14 17.48 6.49
CA GLY A 71 -24.86 17.94 7.70
C GLY A 71 -26.37 18.12 7.49
N GLN A 72 -26.80 18.41 6.25
CA GLN A 72 -28.20 18.65 5.89
C GLN A 72 -28.94 17.39 5.44
N MET A 73 -28.23 16.25 5.31
CA MET A 73 -28.84 14.98 4.89
C MET A 73 -29.37 14.22 6.10
N SER A 74 -30.51 13.58 5.96
CA SER A 74 -30.98 12.59 6.94
C SER A 74 -30.04 11.37 6.96
N GLY A 75 -30.06 10.62 8.06
CA GLY A 75 -29.26 9.38 8.16
C GLY A 75 -29.58 8.38 7.04
N LYS A 76 -30.86 8.27 6.67
CA LYS A 76 -31.34 7.36 5.61
C LYS A 76 -30.89 7.83 4.22
N GLU A 77 -30.92 9.13 3.94
CA GLU A 77 -30.41 9.69 2.68
C GLU A 77 -28.90 9.46 2.54
N LEU A 78 -28.13 9.75 3.60
CA LEU A 78 -26.69 9.53 3.59
C LEU A 78 -26.37 8.04 3.41
N ALA A 79 -27.06 7.16 4.12
CA ALA A 79 -26.86 5.71 4.04
C ALA A 79 -27.18 5.12 2.65
N ARG A 80 -28.00 5.77 1.82
CA ARG A 80 -28.20 5.37 0.41
C ARG A 80 -27.06 5.78 -0.51
N LYS A 81 -26.26 6.75 -0.10
CA LYS A 81 -25.15 7.27 -0.92
C LYS A 81 -23.78 6.77 -0.47
N GLN A 82 -23.66 6.47 0.83
CA GLN A 82 -22.37 6.16 1.46
C GLN A 82 -22.47 4.88 2.29
N ALA A 83 -21.64 3.88 1.97
CA ALA A 83 -21.42 2.72 2.82
C ALA A 83 -20.08 2.83 3.56
N VAL A 84 -20.00 2.20 4.73
CA VAL A 84 -18.87 2.29 5.63
C VAL A 84 -18.46 0.92 6.13
N VAL A 85 -17.16 0.60 6.02
CA VAL A 85 -16.54 -0.57 6.63
C VAL A 85 -15.39 -0.08 7.52
N LEU A 86 -15.54 -0.27 8.82
CA LEU A 86 -14.54 0.15 9.82
C LEU A 86 -13.85 -1.07 10.43
N THR A 87 -12.65 -0.85 10.96
CA THR A 87 -11.79 -1.86 11.61
C THR A 87 -12.32 -2.44 12.91
N GLY A 88 -13.47 -2.01 13.43
CA GLY A 88 -14.06 -2.57 14.64
C GLY A 88 -14.61 -3.98 14.43
N ARG A 89 -14.41 -4.89 15.41
CA ARG A 89 -15.14 -6.15 15.43
C ARG A 89 -16.63 -5.84 15.57
N MET A 90 -17.38 -6.20 14.54
CA MET A 90 -18.83 -6.22 14.63
C MET A 90 -19.20 -7.44 15.50
N GLU A 91 -19.58 -7.19 16.72
CA GLU A 91 -20.11 -8.24 17.60
C GLU A 91 -21.57 -8.48 17.19
N THR A 92 -21.80 -9.57 16.50
CA THR A 92 -23.14 -10.05 16.17
C THR A 92 -23.30 -11.42 16.82
N GLU A 93 -24.21 -11.52 17.77
CA GLU A 93 -24.62 -12.81 18.29
C GLU A 93 -25.72 -13.39 17.41
N TYR A 94 -25.55 -14.65 16.99
CA TYR A 94 -26.59 -15.46 16.30
C TYR A 94 -27.01 -14.96 14.89
N MET A 95 -26.19 -14.18 14.19
CA MET A 95 -26.49 -13.78 12.80
C MET A 95 -25.73 -14.65 11.80
N THR A 96 -26.43 -15.09 10.75
CA THR A 96 -25.79 -15.68 9.57
C THR A 96 -25.09 -14.61 8.74
N CYS A 97 -24.13 -15.02 7.90
CA CYS A 97 -23.47 -14.10 6.97
C CYS A 97 -24.48 -13.43 6.01
N GLY A 98 -25.52 -14.18 5.57
CA GLY A 98 -26.59 -13.63 4.75
C GLY A 98 -27.37 -12.51 5.46
N GLU A 99 -27.69 -12.70 6.73
CA GLU A 99 -28.37 -11.67 7.53
C GLU A 99 -27.49 -10.44 7.76
N VAL A 100 -26.18 -10.63 7.97
CA VAL A 100 -25.22 -9.51 8.03
C VAL A 100 -25.21 -8.72 6.73
N VAL A 101 -25.18 -9.39 5.58
CA VAL A 101 -25.25 -8.72 4.27
C VAL A 101 -26.59 -8.02 4.08
N ALA A 102 -27.71 -8.69 4.44
CA ALA A 102 -29.06 -8.12 4.37
C ALA A 102 -29.24 -6.85 5.20
N SER A 103 -28.47 -6.70 6.30
CA SER A 103 -28.47 -5.46 7.09
C SER A 103 -28.03 -4.22 6.27
N GLY A 104 -27.29 -4.43 5.17
CA GLY A 104 -26.95 -3.37 4.19
C GLY A 104 -28.20 -2.78 3.51
N ARG A 105 -29.30 -3.52 3.45
CA ARG A 105 -30.56 -3.04 2.85
C ARG A 105 -31.40 -2.16 3.76
N TYR A 106 -31.01 -1.99 5.04
CA TYR A 106 -31.73 -1.17 6.01
C TYR A 106 -32.19 0.21 5.48
N PRO A 107 -31.40 0.95 4.68
CA PRO A 107 -31.85 2.23 4.10
C PRO A 107 -33.02 2.11 3.13
N TYR A 108 -33.32 0.92 2.63
CA TYR A 108 -34.38 0.65 1.64
C TYR A 108 -35.59 -0.01 2.26
N THR A 109 -35.43 -0.74 3.38
CA THR A 109 -36.52 -1.41 4.08
C THR A 109 -37.48 -0.42 4.73
N GLY A 110 -38.70 -0.87 4.97
CA GLY A 110 -39.71 -0.12 5.70
C GLY A 110 -39.33 0.07 7.18
N TRP A 111 -40.28 0.59 7.96
CA TRP A 111 -40.04 0.87 9.39
C TRP A 111 -39.78 -0.40 10.25
N LEU A 112 -40.28 -1.56 9.81
CA LEU A 112 -39.98 -2.85 10.45
C LEU A 112 -38.60 -3.41 10.15
N GLY A 113 -37.85 -2.84 9.19
CA GLY A 113 -36.53 -3.31 8.82
C GLY A 113 -36.47 -4.68 8.14
N ILE A 114 -37.62 -5.24 7.70
CA ILE A 114 -37.72 -6.57 7.10
C ILE A 114 -37.36 -6.46 5.61
N PRO A 115 -36.32 -7.21 5.11
CA PRO A 115 -35.97 -7.23 3.70
C PRO A 115 -37.08 -7.87 2.86
N GLY A 116 -37.41 -7.25 1.73
CA GLY A 116 -38.31 -7.80 0.73
C GLY A 116 -37.59 -8.77 -0.23
N LYS A 117 -38.34 -9.31 -1.21
CA LYS A 117 -37.77 -10.25 -2.20
C LYS A 117 -36.64 -9.60 -2.99
N GLU A 118 -36.82 -8.38 -3.44
CA GLU A 118 -35.82 -7.60 -4.19
C GLU A 118 -34.55 -7.37 -3.35
N ASP A 119 -34.70 -7.11 -2.05
CA ASP A 119 -33.57 -6.93 -1.13
C ASP A 119 -32.76 -8.24 -1.00
N LEU A 120 -33.45 -9.40 -0.93
CA LEU A 120 -32.77 -10.71 -0.86
C LEU A 120 -32.03 -11.05 -2.16
N GLU A 121 -32.56 -10.67 -3.32
CA GLU A 121 -31.85 -10.79 -4.61
C GLU A 121 -30.56 -9.95 -4.59
N LYS A 122 -30.59 -8.74 -4.02
CA LYS A 122 -29.39 -7.91 -3.85
C LYS A 122 -28.38 -8.50 -2.87
N VAL A 123 -28.82 -9.23 -1.85
CA VAL A 123 -27.94 -9.98 -0.95
C VAL A 123 -27.16 -11.05 -1.73
N ASP A 124 -27.86 -11.82 -2.56
CA ASP A 124 -27.22 -12.88 -3.36
C ASP A 124 -26.26 -12.31 -4.41
N GLU A 125 -26.63 -11.23 -5.09
CA GLU A 125 -25.74 -10.50 -5.99
C GLU A 125 -24.47 -10.00 -5.27
N ALA A 126 -24.60 -9.43 -4.07
CA ALA A 126 -23.47 -8.91 -3.31
C ALA A 126 -22.54 -10.04 -2.83
N LEU A 127 -23.09 -11.16 -2.38
CA LEU A 127 -22.31 -12.35 -2.00
C LEU A 127 -21.55 -12.92 -3.18
N ALA A 128 -22.18 -13.02 -4.36
CA ALA A 128 -21.51 -13.50 -5.57
C ALA A 128 -20.34 -12.61 -6.00
N LEU A 129 -20.44 -11.28 -5.86
CA LEU A 129 -19.38 -10.33 -6.19
C LEU A 129 -18.10 -10.53 -5.36
N VAL A 130 -18.25 -10.99 -4.12
CA VAL A 130 -17.10 -11.26 -3.22
C VAL A 130 -16.73 -12.75 -3.17
N SER A 131 -17.37 -13.60 -4.00
CA SER A 131 -17.23 -15.07 -3.93
C SER A 131 -17.47 -15.60 -2.51
N GLY A 132 -18.59 -15.20 -1.94
CA GLY A 132 -19.00 -15.51 -0.56
C GLY A 132 -20.31 -16.30 -0.45
N GLU A 133 -20.85 -16.85 -1.55
CA GLU A 133 -22.15 -17.54 -1.59
C GLU A 133 -22.20 -18.72 -0.63
N GLU A 134 -21.10 -19.47 -0.53
CA GLU A 134 -20.99 -20.64 0.37
C GLU A 134 -21.03 -20.27 1.85
N LEU A 135 -20.83 -19.00 2.17
CA LEU A 135 -20.85 -18.49 3.55
C LEU A 135 -22.24 -18.05 4.00
N LYS A 136 -23.22 -17.91 3.10
CA LYS A 136 -24.52 -17.28 3.34
C LYS A 136 -25.19 -17.78 4.62
N GLU A 137 -25.26 -19.10 4.80
CA GLU A 137 -25.92 -19.75 5.94
C GLU A 137 -25.00 -19.99 7.14
N ARG A 138 -23.72 -19.60 7.06
CA ARG A 138 -22.78 -19.77 8.16
C ARG A 138 -22.97 -18.67 9.22
N ASP A 139 -22.75 -19.04 10.47
CA ASP A 139 -22.66 -18.08 11.56
C ASP A 139 -21.50 -17.11 11.33
N PHE A 140 -21.79 -15.81 11.30
CA PHE A 140 -20.81 -14.76 11.10
C PHE A 140 -19.72 -14.73 12.19
N ALA A 141 -20.04 -15.13 13.42
CA ALA A 141 -19.09 -15.22 14.51
C ALA A 141 -18.08 -16.38 14.31
N ALA A 142 -18.46 -17.42 13.57
CA ALA A 142 -17.68 -18.65 13.39
C ALA A 142 -16.77 -18.67 12.14
N ILE A 143 -16.81 -17.63 11.30
CA ILE A 143 -15.96 -17.54 10.10
C ILE A 143 -14.60 -16.88 10.38
N SER A 144 -13.62 -17.11 9.51
CA SER A 144 -12.29 -16.50 9.61
C SER A 144 -12.33 -14.98 9.38
N ASP A 145 -11.28 -14.26 9.81
CA ASP A 145 -11.21 -12.80 9.62
C ASP A 145 -11.22 -12.42 8.14
N GLY A 146 -10.58 -13.20 7.26
CA GLY A 146 -10.64 -13.00 5.81
C GLY A 146 -12.04 -13.16 5.23
N GLN A 147 -12.76 -14.20 5.66
CA GLN A 147 -14.15 -14.41 5.29
C GLN A 147 -15.04 -13.29 5.84
N ARG A 148 -14.78 -12.86 7.08
CA ARG A 148 -15.51 -11.75 7.72
C ARG A 148 -15.38 -10.45 6.92
N GLN A 149 -14.18 -10.11 6.47
CA GLN A 149 -13.96 -8.92 5.63
C GLN A 149 -14.70 -9.01 4.29
N LYS A 150 -14.74 -10.20 3.65
CA LYS A 150 -15.55 -10.41 2.44
C LYS A 150 -17.03 -10.14 2.70
N ILE A 151 -17.58 -10.66 3.80
CA ILE A 151 -18.99 -10.45 4.18
C ILE A 151 -19.28 -8.98 4.50
N LEU A 152 -18.37 -8.27 5.18
CA LEU A 152 -18.52 -6.84 5.46
C LEU A 152 -18.46 -6.00 4.16
N LEU A 153 -17.61 -6.39 3.21
CA LEU A 153 -17.60 -5.78 1.89
C LEU A 153 -18.90 -6.07 1.12
N ALA A 154 -19.40 -7.32 1.15
CA ALA A 154 -20.68 -7.67 0.54
C ALA A 154 -21.83 -6.86 1.14
N ARG A 155 -21.85 -6.67 2.47
CA ARG A 155 -22.81 -5.79 3.15
C ARG A 155 -22.77 -4.37 2.62
N ALA A 156 -21.56 -3.81 2.47
CA ALA A 156 -21.37 -2.47 1.92
C ALA A 156 -21.85 -2.37 0.47
N ILE A 157 -21.56 -3.38 -0.37
CA ILE A 157 -22.00 -3.47 -1.77
C ILE A 157 -23.53 -3.62 -1.87
N CYS A 158 -24.11 -4.44 -1.00
CA CYS A 158 -25.56 -4.70 -0.93
C CYS A 158 -26.37 -3.43 -0.65
N GLN A 159 -25.74 -2.44 -0.01
CA GLN A 159 -26.32 -1.12 0.23
C GLN A 159 -26.44 -0.28 -1.05
N GLU A 160 -25.84 -0.71 -2.17
CA GLU A 160 -25.79 0.00 -3.47
C GLU A 160 -25.30 1.46 -3.32
N PRO A 161 -24.17 1.69 -2.64
CA PRO A 161 -23.66 3.05 -2.41
C PRO A 161 -22.97 3.58 -3.65
N GLU A 162 -22.84 4.91 -3.73
CA GLU A 162 -22.00 5.60 -4.71
C GLU A 162 -20.60 5.94 -4.14
N LEU A 163 -20.47 5.91 -2.80
CA LEU A 163 -19.21 6.11 -2.06
C LEU A 163 -19.03 5.00 -1.04
N ILE A 164 -17.85 4.37 -1.02
CA ILE A 164 -17.46 3.45 0.05
C ILE A 164 -16.30 4.04 0.85
N ILE A 165 -16.45 4.06 2.17
CA ILE A 165 -15.40 4.46 3.10
C ILE A 165 -14.90 3.23 3.85
N LEU A 166 -13.57 2.99 3.80
CA LEU A 166 -12.92 1.80 4.34
C LEU A 166 -11.77 2.22 5.26
N ASP A 167 -11.88 1.98 6.56
CA ASP A 167 -10.77 2.22 7.49
C ASP A 167 -9.99 0.92 7.71
N GLU A 168 -8.75 0.87 7.23
CA GLU A 168 -7.81 -0.27 7.30
C GLU A 168 -8.44 -1.62 6.88
N PRO A 169 -9.05 -1.74 5.69
CA PRO A 169 -9.82 -2.91 5.30
C PRO A 169 -8.98 -4.19 5.11
N THR A 170 -7.66 -4.05 5.01
CA THR A 170 -6.71 -5.17 4.82
C THR A 170 -6.07 -5.65 6.12
N SER A 171 -6.35 -4.98 7.25
CA SER A 171 -5.86 -5.40 8.56
C SER A 171 -6.34 -6.81 8.89
N TYR A 172 -5.45 -7.63 9.44
CA TYR A 172 -5.69 -9.04 9.80
C TYR A 172 -5.94 -10.01 8.65
N LEU A 173 -5.83 -9.55 7.38
CA LEU A 173 -5.94 -10.43 6.22
C LEU A 173 -4.57 -11.03 5.87
N ASP A 174 -4.55 -12.29 5.45
CA ASP A 174 -3.39 -12.87 4.78
C ASP A 174 -3.23 -12.32 3.36
N VAL A 175 -2.09 -12.61 2.74
CA VAL A 175 -1.73 -12.07 1.41
C VAL A 175 -2.80 -12.38 0.35
N LYS A 176 -3.36 -13.62 0.36
CA LYS A 176 -4.37 -14.05 -0.60
C LYS A 176 -5.64 -13.20 -0.47
N HIS A 177 -6.16 -13.10 0.75
CA HIS A 177 -7.40 -12.37 1.01
C HIS A 177 -7.26 -10.85 0.78
N LYS A 178 -6.07 -10.27 1.08
CA LYS A 178 -5.76 -8.87 0.72
C LYS A 178 -5.89 -8.62 -0.78
N LEU A 179 -5.25 -9.47 -1.58
CA LEU A 179 -5.29 -9.32 -3.04
C LEU A 179 -6.70 -9.53 -3.61
N GLU A 180 -7.44 -10.52 -3.11
CA GLU A 180 -8.83 -10.76 -3.51
C GLU A 180 -9.71 -9.54 -3.18
N PHE A 181 -9.62 -9.02 -1.96
CA PHE A 181 -10.37 -7.85 -1.51
C PHE A 181 -10.11 -6.62 -2.38
N LEU A 182 -8.83 -6.28 -2.60
CA LEU A 182 -8.46 -5.13 -3.41
C LEU A 182 -8.83 -5.29 -4.89
N THR A 183 -8.80 -6.52 -5.41
CA THR A 183 -9.23 -6.84 -6.78
C THR A 183 -10.72 -6.59 -6.96
N VAL A 184 -11.55 -7.09 -6.02
CA VAL A 184 -13.00 -6.84 -6.02
C VAL A 184 -13.29 -5.35 -5.91
N LEU A 185 -12.61 -4.66 -4.98
CA LEU A 185 -12.80 -3.22 -4.78
C LEU A 185 -12.50 -2.43 -6.06
N ARG A 186 -11.35 -2.69 -6.70
CA ARG A 186 -10.96 -2.04 -7.95
C ARG A 186 -11.97 -2.30 -9.09
N LYS A 187 -12.47 -3.55 -9.19
CA LYS A 187 -13.50 -3.91 -10.16
C LYS A 187 -14.78 -3.09 -9.96
N LEU A 188 -15.25 -2.98 -8.71
CA LEU A 188 -16.43 -2.19 -8.36
C LEU A 188 -16.26 -0.71 -8.72
N VAL A 189 -15.10 -0.13 -8.40
CA VAL A 189 -14.79 1.28 -8.71
C VAL A 189 -14.85 1.51 -10.21
N ARG A 190 -14.24 0.63 -11.02
CA ARG A 190 -14.16 0.82 -12.48
C ARG A 190 -15.46 0.47 -13.20
N GLU A 191 -16.13 -0.62 -12.82
CA GLU A 191 -17.33 -1.10 -13.53
C GLU A 191 -18.62 -0.39 -13.06
N ARG A 192 -18.71 -0.03 -11.76
CA ARG A 192 -19.87 0.63 -11.18
C ARG A 192 -19.69 2.13 -10.97
N ASN A 193 -18.54 2.68 -11.38
CA ASN A 193 -18.20 4.10 -11.24
C ASN A 193 -18.36 4.63 -9.81
N MET A 194 -17.91 3.83 -8.83
CA MET A 194 -18.01 4.16 -7.40
C MET A 194 -16.81 4.97 -6.94
N ALA A 195 -17.03 5.91 -6.03
CA ALA A 195 -15.96 6.59 -5.31
C ALA A 195 -15.52 5.75 -4.10
N VAL A 196 -14.22 5.73 -3.80
CA VAL A 196 -13.68 5.05 -2.62
C VAL A 196 -12.74 5.95 -1.86
N VAL A 197 -12.92 6.03 -0.54
CA VAL A 197 -11.96 6.62 0.39
C VAL A 197 -11.52 5.54 1.37
N MET A 198 -10.22 5.23 1.41
CA MET A 198 -9.73 4.19 2.32
C MET A 198 -8.42 4.56 3.01
N SER A 199 -8.10 3.90 4.12
CA SER A 199 -6.76 3.92 4.70
C SER A 199 -6.07 2.58 4.49
N LEU A 200 -4.76 2.61 4.27
CA LEU A 200 -3.91 1.43 4.19
C LEU A 200 -2.61 1.66 4.97
N HIS A 201 -2.10 0.59 5.56
CA HIS A 201 -0.78 0.57 6.19
C HIS A 201 0.31 0.03 5.27
N GLU A 202 -0.06 -0.86 4.35
CA GLU A 202 0.85 -1.46 3.39
C GLU A 202 1.11 -0.50 2.23
N LEU A 203 2.33 0.09 2.22
CA LEU A 203 2.72 1.09 1.23
C LEU A 203 2.70 0.54 -0.19
N ASP A 204 3.15 -0.71 -0.37
CA ASP A 204 3.17 -1.38 -1.68
C ASP A 204 1.76 -1.62 -2.23
N LEU A 205 0.78 -1.91 -1.38
CA LEU A 205 -0.62 -2.05 -1.79
C LEU A 205 -1.25 -0.69 -2.06
N ALA A 206 -0.97 0.31 -1.22
CA ALA A 206 -1.45 1.67 -1.43
C ALA A 206 -0.96 2.24 -2.76
N GLN A 207 0.32 2.06 -3.10
CA GLN A 207 0.89 2.47 -4.38
C GLN A 207 0.21 1.82 -5.59
N LYS A 208 -0.19 0.53 -5.46
CA LYS A 208 -0.75 -0.26 -6.59
C LYS A 208 -2.24 -0.07 -6.81
N ILE A 209 -2.99 0.33 -5.78
CA ILE A 209 -4.46 0.38 -5.87
C ILE A 209 -5.00 1.79 -6.03
N SER A 210 -4.29 2.81 -5.56
CA SER A 210 -4.79 4.17 -5.46
C SER A 210 -4.69 4.92 -6.77
N ASP A 211 -5.69 5.75 -7.06
CA ASP A 211 -5.61 6.77 -8.10
C ASP A 211 -4.98 8.05 -7.51
N ARG A 212 -5.30 8.36 -6.25
CA ARG A 212 -4.68 9.45 -5.49
C ARG A 212 -4.39 9.01 -4.07
N VAL A 213 -3.39 9.63 -3.49
CA VAL A 213 -2.93 9.38 -2.13
C VAL A 213 -2.93 10.68 -1.34
N MET A 214 -3.48 10.63 -0.14
CA MET A 214 -3.46 11.72 0.84
C MET A 214 -2.60 11.30 2.03
N THR A 215 -1.60 12.11 2.35
CA THR A 215 -0.71 11.83 3.46
C THR A 215 -1.09 12.66 4.68
N VAL A 216 -1.10 12.00 5.84
CA VAL A 216 -1.44 12.62 7.12
C VAL A 216 -0.30 12.40 8.10
N CYS A 217 0.28 13.48 8.61
CA CYS A 217 1.32 13.43 9.63
C CYS A 217 1.26 14.67 10.54
N GLU A 218 1.76 14.54 11.76
CA GLU A 218 1.87 15.65 12.72
C GLU A 218 0.58 16.48 12.87
N GLY A 219 -0.59 15.83 12.82
CA GLY A 219 -1.88 16.51 12.95
C GLY A 219 -2.26 17.41 11.77
N ARG A 220 -1.77 17.14 10.58
CA ARG A 220 -2.12 17.87 9.36
C ARG A 220 -2.16 16.93 8.14
N VAL A 221 -2.87 17.37 7.13
CA VAL A 221 -2.69 16.84 5.77
C VAL A 221 -1.41 17.47 5.21
N ASP A 222 -0.45 16.63 4.82
CA ASP A 222 0.84 17.12 4.33
C ASP A 222 0.86 17.23 2.81
N ARG A 223 0.43 16.18 2.09
CA ARG A 223 0.35 16.16 0.63
C ARG A 223 -0.88 15.40 0.12
N ILE A 224 -1.32 15.75 -1.07
CA ILE A 224 -2.26 14.97 -1.88
C ILE A 224 -1.71 14.96 -3.31
N GLY A 225 -1.58 13.78 -3.90
CA GLY A 225 -1.04 13.62 -5.25
C GLY A 225 -1.32 12.25 -5.82
N THR A 226 -0.75 11.96 -6.98
CA THR A 226 -0.75 10.61 -7.55
C THR A 226 0.20 9.70 -6.75
N PRO A 227 0.10 8.38 -6.88
CA PRO A 227 1.08 7.48 -6.28
C PRO A 227 2.52 7.84 -6.67
N GLU A 228 2.78 8.22 -7.93
CA GLU A 228 4.09 8.58 -8.43
C GLU A 228 4.66 9.84 -7.75
N ASP A 229 3.80 10.79 -7.35
CA ASP A 229 4.20 12.01 -6.63
C ASP A 229 4.52 11.75 -5.15
N ILE A 230 3.92 10.70 -4.57
CA ILE A 230 3.96 10.45 -3.13
C ILE A 230 4.99 9.36 -2.76
N PHE A 231 5.05 8.26 -3.53
CA PHE A 231 5.88 7.11 -3.17
C PHE A 231 7.32 7.25 -3.64
N THR A 232 7.97 8.38 -3.30
CA THR A 232 9.38 8.61 -3.54
C THR A 232 10.22 8.28 -2.30
N ASP A 233 11.47 7.84 -2.50
CA ASP A 233 12.42 7.50 -1.43
C ASP A 233 12.49 8.60 -0.36
N GLU A 234 12.74 9.84 -0.80
CA GLU A 234 12.91 10.98 0.09
C GLU A 234 11.64 11.27 0.90
N TYR A 235 10.48 11.28 0.22
CA TYR A 235 9.25 11.70 0.87
C TYR A 235 8.73 10.66 1.87
N ILE A 236 8.71 9.37 1.51
CA ILE A 236 8.23 8.31 2.40
C ILE A 236 9.14 8.18 3.63
N ASN A 237 10.46 8.26 3.45
CA ASN A 237 11.38 8.23 4.59
C ASN A 237 11.13 9.39 5.56
N ARG A 238 10.88 10.59 5.05
CA ARG A 238 10.52 11.74 5.88
C ARG A 238 9.14 11.58 6.53
N LEU A 239 8.12 11.15 5.79
CA LEU A 239 6.75 10.99 6.29
C LEU A 239 6.66 10.04 7.49
N TYR A 240 7.42 8.93 7.43
CA TYR A 240 7.45 7.93 8.50
C TYR A 240 8.59 8.11 9.50
N ASN A 241 9.39 9.18 9.36
CA ASN A 241 10.57 9.45 10.19
C ASN A 241 11.51 8.24 10.27
N VAL A 242 11.82 7.64 9.11
CA VAL A 242 12.67 6.45 9.02
C VAL A 242 14.11 6.86 9.31
N THR A 243 14.64 6.39 10.44
CA THR A 243 16.03 6.67 10.88
C THR A 243 16.98 5.52 10.57
N GLU A 244 16.45 4.30 10.46
CA GLU A 244 17.22 3.09 10.14
C GLU A 244 16.57 2.38 8.96
N GLY A 245 17.33 2.08 7.92
CA GLY A 245 16.82 1.61 6.64
C GLY A 245 16.33 2.73 5.74
N SER A 246 15.61 2.39 4.70
CA SER A 246 14.99 3.35 3.78
C SER A 246 13.84 2.72 3.01
N TYR A 247 12.91 3.55 2.56
CA TYR A 247 11.95 3.17 1.54
C TYR A 247 12.66 3.13 0.20
N HIS A 248 12.30 2.16 -0.62
CA HIS A 248 12.86 1.96 -1.95
C HIS A 248 11.77 2.08 -3.00
N GLU A 249 11.76 3.18 -3.74
CA GLU A 249 10.73 3.50 -4.74
C GLU A 249 10.60 2.42 -5.82
N ALA A 250 11.72 1.94 -6.37
CA ALA A 250 11.72 0.93 -7.44
C ALA A 250 11.13 -0.43 -7.01
N PHE A 251 11.14 -0.75 -5.73
CA PHE A 251 10.54 -1.98 -5.18
C PHE A 251 9.23 -1.74 -4.43
N GLY A 252 8.89 -0.48 -4.15
CA GLY A 252 7.72 -0.13 -3.34
C GLY A 252 7.78 -0.67 -1.91
N ALA A 253 8.99 -0.88 -1.36
CA ALA A 253 9.22 -1.58 -0.10
C ALA A 253 10.24 -0.89 0.79
N MET A 254 10.19 -1.22 2.10
CA MET A 254 11.21 -0.80 3.06
C MET A 254 12.39 -1.77 3.02
N GLU A 255 13.61 -1.23 3.02
CA GLU A 255 14.85 -1.99 3.09
C GLU A 255 15.57 -1.73 4.42
N LEU A 256 16.19 -2.79 4.97
CA LEU A 256 17.00 -2.69 6.18
C LEU A 256 18.33 -1.98 5.89
N PRO A 257 18.93 -1.30 6.87
CA PRO A 257 20.16 -0.56 6.67
C PRO A 257 21.32 -1.49 6.29
N ALA A 258 22.19 -1.02 5.40
CA ALA A 258 23.45 -1.69 5.11
C ALA A 258 24.33 -1.79 6.37
N ALA A 259 25.10 -2.87 6.49
CA ALA A 259 26.12 -2.98 7.54
C ALA A 259 27.21 -1.91 7.34
N LYS A 260 27.35 -1.00 8.30
CA LYS A 260 28.32 0.12 8.27
C LYS A 260 29.71 -0.36 8.68
N ALA A 261 30.34 -1.24 7.89
CA ALA A 261 31.69 -1.72 8.13
C ALA A 261 32.42 -1.93 6.80
N ALA A 262 33.74 -2.11 6.87
CA ALA A 262 34.52 -2.46 5.68
C ALA A 262 34.01 -3.75 5.03
N PRO A 263 33.87 -3.81 3.71
CA PRO A 263 33.30 -4.95 3.02
C PRO A 263 34.17 -6.21 3.21
N GLN A 264 33.54 -7.31 3.58
CA GLN A 264 34.20 -8.62 3.73
C GLN A 264 34.04 -9.49 2.47
N VAL A 265 33.00 -9.24 1.72
CA VAL A 265 32.68 -10.00 0.49
C VAL A 265 32.54 -9.02 -0.66
N PHE A 266 33.17 -9.35 -1.80
CA PHE A 266 32.91 -8.68 -3.06
C PHE A 266 32.00 -9.53 -3.93
N VAL A 267 30.86 -8.96 -4.37
CA VAL A 267 29.89 -9.68 -5.21
C VAL A 267 29.97 -9.17 -6.65
N ILE A 268 30.24 -10.08 -7.58
CA ILE A 268 30.16 -9.80 -9.01
C ILE A 268 28.75 -10.18 -9.47
N GLY A 269 27.89 -9.17 -9.63
CA GLY A 269 26.47 -9.29 -9.98
C GLY A 269 26.11 -8.56 -11.27
N GLY A 270 24.84 -8.49 -11.57
CA GLY A 270 24.22 -7.80 -12.69
C GLY A 270 23.04 -8.56 -13.27
N GLY A 271 22.06 -7.84 -13.83
CA GLY A 271 20.87 -8.43 -14.44
C GLY A 271 20.00 -9.23 -13.47
N GLY A 272 19.94 -8.85 -12.19
CA GLY A 272 19.17 -9.52 -11.16
C GLY A 272 19.84 -10.75 -10.53
N SER A 273 21.04 -11.12 -10.99
CA SER A 273 21.75 -12.32 -10.50
C SER A 273 22.24 -12.19 -9.06
N GLY A 274 22.52 -10.97 -8.60
CA GLY A 274 23.04 -10.68 -7.26
C GLY A 274 21.99 -10.65 -6.16
N LEU A 275 20.71 -10.42 -6.46
CA LEU A 275 19.64 -10.16 -5.48
C LEU A 275 19.57 -11.16 -4.32
N ALA A 276 19.64 -12.45 -4.64
CA ALA A 276 19.58 -13.51 -3.62
C ALA A 276 20.79 -13.47 -2.67
N VAL A 277 21.97 -13.14 -3.21
CA VAL A 277 23.21 -13.03 -2.46
C VAL A 277 23.19 -11.79 -1.57
N TYR A 278 22.78 -10.65 -2.09
CA TYR A 278 22.65 -9.40 -1.32
C TYR A 278 21.74 -9.60 -0.12
N ARG A 279 20.55 -10.18 -0.33
CA ARG A 279 19.61 -10.51 0.75
C ARG A 279 20.18 -11.47 1.78
N LYS A 280 20.96 -12.48 1.33
CA LYS A 280 21.63 -13.42 2.22
C LYS A 280 22.70 -12.73 3.07
N LEU A 281 23.56 -11.92 2.46
CA LEU A 281 24.63 -11.20 3.17
C LEU A 281 24.04 -10.16 4.13
N ALA A 282 23.04 -9.38 3.71
CA ALA A 282 22.34 -8.42 4.56
C ALA A 282 21.71 -9.12 5.78
N ARG A 283 21.02 -10.25 5.59
CA ARG A 283 20.42 -11.03 6.68
C ARG A 283 21.44 -11.59 7.67
N LEU A 284 22.64 -11.91 7.19
CA LEU A 284 23.75 -12.39 8.04
C LEU A 284 24.55 -11.24 8.68
N GLY A 285 24.22 -9.99 8.37
CA GLY A 285 24.97 -8.82 8.85
C GLY A 285 26.40 -8.74 8.27
N ILE A 286 26.65 -9.39 7.13
CA ILE A 286 27.96 -9.40 6.49
C ILE A 286 28.07 -8.20 5.54
N PRO A 287 28.94 -7.21 5.81
CA PRO A 287 29.13 -6.07 4.93
C PRO A 287 29.74 -6.54 3.60
N PHE A 288 29.19 -6.09 2.50
CA PHE A 288 29.66 -6.47 1.17
C PHE A 288 29.81 -5.26 0.26
N ALA A 289 30.70 -5.39 -0.73
CA ALA A 289 30.79 -4.52 -1.87
C ALA A 289 30.30 -5.26 -3.13
N THR A 290 29.84 -4.55 -4.09
CA THR A 290 29.41 -5.15 -5.36
C THR A 290 29.78 -4.29 -6.55
N GLY A 291 29.92 -4.91 -7.69
CA GLY A 291 30.20 -4.23 -8.98
C GLY A 291 30.87 -5.18 -9.99
N VAL A 292 31.12 -4.72 -11.23
CA VAL A 292 30.60 -3.44 -11.74
C VAL A 292 29.15 -3.64 -12.15
N LEU A 293 28.26 -2.84 -11.58
CA LEU A 293 26.84 -2.79 -11.95
C LEU A 293 26.62 -1.61 -12.90
N HIS A 294 25.57 -1.66 -13.69
CA HIS A 294 25.14 -0.51 -14.50
C HIS A 294 24.06 0.27 -13.77
N GLU A 295 24.02 1.57 -14.00
CA GLU A 295 22.89 2.39 -13.57
C GLU A 295 21.58 1.80 -14.12
N HIS A 296 20.52 1.85 -13.33
CA HIS A 296 19.20 1.28 -13.63
C HIS A 296 19.15 -0.26 -13.74
N ASP A 297 20.24 -0.97 -13.45
CA ASP A 297 20.17 -2.42 -13.26
C ASP A 297 19.43 -2.73 -11.94
N ILE A 298 18.60 -3.74 -11.94
CA ILE A 298 17.87 -4.16 -10.75
C ILE A 298 18.82 -4.55 -9.59
N ASP A 299 20.00 -5.11 -9.90
CA ASP A 299 21.04 -5.38 -8.91
C ASP A 299 21.62 -4.08 -8.34
N TYR A 300 21.76 -3.03 -9.14
CA TYR A 300 22.19 -1.72 -8.68
C TYR A 300 21.17 -1.12 -7.70
N GLU A 301 19.89 -1.12 -8.09
CA GLU A 301 18.84 -0.61 -7.24
C GLU A 301 18.78 -1.35 -5.90
N ALA A 302 18.94 -2.67 -5.87
CA ALA A 302 18.97 -3.45 -4.63
C ALA A 302 20.24 -3.21 -3.80
N ALA A 303 21.40 -3.05 -4.45
CA ALA A 303 22.68 -2.87 -3.77
C ALA A 303 22.83 -1.47 -3.17
N LYS A 304 22.24 -0.45 -3.76
CA LYS A 304 22.31 0.96 -3.35
C LYS A 304 22.01 1.18 -1.86
N TYR A 305 21.13 0.35 -1.28
CA TYR A 305 20.70 0.44 0.12
C TYR A 305 21.26 -0.67 1.01
N SER A 306 21.70 -1.79 0.42
CA SER A 306 22.12 -2.98 1.18
C SER A 306 23.63 -3.22 1.19
N ALA A 307 24.37 -2.67 0.21
CA ALA A 307 25.83 -2.82 0.14
C ALA A 307 26.57 -1.70 0.87
N ALA A 308 27.72 -2.03 1.46
CA ALA A 308 28.62 -1.03 2.04
C ALA A 308 29.30 -0.18 0.95
N GLN A 309 29.49 -0.74 -0.24
CA GLN A 309 30.05 -0.03 -1.40
C GLN A 309 29.53 -0.63 -2.69
N VAL A 310 29.16 0.23 -3.65
CA VAL A 310 28.73 -0.16 -4.99
C VAL A 310 29.65 0.51 -6.02
N ILE A 311 30.17 -0.28 -6.97
CA ILE A 311 30.93 0.22 -8.11
C ILE A 311 30.02 0.21 -9.33
N VAL A 312 29.82 1.39 -9.92
CA VAL A 312 28.78 1.63 -10.94
C VAL A 312 29.40 2.13 -12.23
N GLU A 313 28.84 1.69 -13.35
CA GLU A 313 29.08 2.21 -14.69
C GLU A 313 27.79 2.85 -15.23
N GLU A 314 27.92 3.75 -16.18
CA GLU A 314 26.78 4.37 -16.86
C GLU A 314 25.89 3.32 -17.54
N ALA A 315 24.59 3.60 -17.60
CA ALA A 315 23.61 2.68 -18.19
C ALA A 315 23.97 2.38 -19.67
N PHE A 316 23.90 1.10 -20.02
CA PHE A 316 24.13 0.59 -21.38
C PHE A 316 25.56 0.76 -21.94
N GLU A 317 26.48 1.40 -21.21
CA GLU A 317 27.87 1.56 -21.66
C GLU A 317 28.74 0.35 -21.31
N PRO A 318 29.71 -0.01 -22.11
CA PRO A 318 30.71 -1.00 -21.75
C PRO A 318 31.51 -0.57 -20.51
N ILE A 319 31.80 -1.51 -19.61
CA ILE A 319 32.60 -1.21 -18.43
C ILE A 319 33.95 -0.62 -18.80
N ARG A 320 34.17 0.66 -18.45
CA ARG A 320 35.39 1.41 -18.73
C ARG A 320 36.55 0.90 -17.87
N GLU A 321 37.78 1.13 -18.38
CA GLU A 321 38.99 0.69 -17.66
C GLU A 321 39.10 1.31 -16.25
N GLU A 322 38.71 2.57 -16.13
CA GLU A 322 38.73 3.28 -14.85
C GLU A 322 37.81 2.64 -13.79
N THR A 323 36.55 2.38 -14.17
CA THR A 323 35.54 1.73 -13.33
C THR A 323 35.99 0.32 -12.95
N ARG A 324 36.54 -0.43 -13.91
CA ARG A 324 37.11 -1.76 -13.66
C ARG A 324 38.27 -1.71 -12.67
N LYS A 325 39.19 -0.74 -12.78
CA LYS A 325 40.28 -0.56 -11.82
C LYS A 325 39.77 -0.29 -10.40
N LYS A 326 38.75 0.58 -10.25
CA LYS A 326 38.12 0.82 -8.97
C LYS A 326 37.53 -0.47 -8.38
N ALA A 327 36.87 -1.28 -9.20
CA ALA A 327 36.30 -2.57 -8.78
C ALA A 327 37.39 -3.57 -8.35
N LEU A 328 38.50 -3.66 -9.08
CA LEU A 328 39.63 -4.53 -8.71
C LEU A 328 40.24 -4.12 -7.36
N LEU A 329 40.47 -2.83 -7.14
CA LEU A 329 41.00 -2.32 -5.87
C LEU A 329 40.07 -2.61 -4.69
N CYS A 330 38.76 -2.43 -4.87
CA CYS A 330 37.77 -2.76 -3.87
C CYS A 330 37.73 -4.28 -3.58
N MET A 331 37.75 -5.09 -4.63
CA MET A 331 37.77 -6.55 -4.52
C MET A 331 39.04 -7.08 -3.83
N GLU A 332 40.19 -6.44 -4.02
CA GLU A 332 41.45 -6.81 -3.35
C GLU A 332 41.38 -6.64 -1.85
N GLN A 333 40.63 -5.66 -1.37
CA GLN A 333 40.40 -5.40 0.05
C GLN A 333 39.43 -6.43 0.71
N CYS A 334 38.63 -7.13 -0.10
CA CYS A 334 37.70 -8.12 0.40
C CYS A 334 38.34 -9.50 0.55
N PRO A 335 38.17 -10.17 1.71
CA PRO A 335 38.66 -11.56 1.91
C PRO A 335 38.06 -12.57 0.93
N GLU A 336 36.80 -12.38 0.53
CA GLU A 336 36.05 -13.34 -0.27
C GLU A 336 35.38 -12.65 -1.47
N VAL A 337 35.21 -13.41 -2.56
CA VAL A 337 34.51 -12.98 -3.75
C VAL A 337 33.45 -14.01 -4.14
N ILE A 338 32.25 -13.56 -4.43
CA ILE A 338 31.16 -14.37 -4.96
C ILE A 338 30.82 -13.86 -6.35
N CYS A 339 30.80 -14.77 -7.34
CA CYS A 339 30.34 -14.43 -8.69
C CYS A 339 28.97 -15.03 -8.95
N CYS A 340 27.99 -14.17 -9.21
CA CYS A 340 26.61 -14.55 -9.51
C CYS A 340 26.35 -14.63 -11.03
N LEU A 341 27.28 -14.12 -11.84
CA LEU A 341 27.13 -14.09 -13.30
C LEU A 341 27.52 -15.43 -13.92
N THR A 342 26.66 -15.94 -14.77
CA THR A 342 26.93 -17.13 -15.61
C THR A 342 27.26 -16.76 -17.05
N HIS A 343 26.93 -15.53 -17.45
CA HIS A 343 27.13 -15.04 -18.82
C HIS A 343 27.77 -13.65 -18.81
N PHE A 344 28.67 -13.40 -19.76
CA PHE A 344 29.35 -12.13 -19.94
C PHE A 344 29.16 -11.67 -21.39
N GLY A 345 28.34 -10.63 -21.57
CA GLY A 345 28.07 -9.98 -22.84
C GLY A 345 28.99 -8.78 -23.08
N THR A 346 28.74 -8.02 -24.13
CA THR A 346 29.58 -6.88 -24.56
C THR A 346 29.68 -5.82 -23.45
N ILE A 347 28.56 -5.42 -22.84
CA ILE A 347 28.55 -4.32 -21.86
C ILE A 347 29.19 -4.71 -20.53
N ASN A 348 29.02 -5.96 -20.07
CA ASN A 348 29.53 -6.45 -18.79
C ASN A 348 30.80 -7.32 -18.88
N GLN A 349 31.47 -7.30 -20.06
CA GLN A 349 32.67 -8.12 -20.26
C GLN A 349 33.81 -7.78 -19.28
N GLY A 350 33.86 -6.54 -18.79
CA GLY A 350 34.77 -6.13 -17.73
C GLY A 350 34.65 -6.97 -16.45
N ASN A 351 33.47 -7.46 -16.12
CA ASN A 351 33.24 -8.35 -14.96
C ASN A 351 33.88 -9.72 -15.11
N LYS A 352 34.14 -10.21 -16.34
CA LYS A 352 34.90 -11.44 -16.57
C LYS A 352 36.34 -11.30 -16.09
N ILE A 353 36.94 -10.11 -16.26
CA ILE A 353 38.29 -9.84 -15.76
C ILE A 353 38.34 -9.87 -14.24
N LEU A 354 37.32 -9.34 -13.57
CA LEU A 354 37.19 -9.44 -12.11
C LEU A 354 37.12 -10.89 -11.65
N LEU A 355 36.30 -11.72 -12.31
CA LEU A 355 36.19 -13.14 -12.02
C LEU A 355 37.54 -13.87 -12.19
N GLU A 356 38.26 -13.60 -13.28
CA GLU A 356 39.57 -14.20 -13.52
C GLU A 356 40.62 -13.75 -12.48
N ALA A 357 40.56 -12.49 -12.04
CA ALA A 357 41.40 -11.97 -10.97
C ALA A 357 41.08 -12.66 -9.63
N ALA A 358 39.81 -12.83 -9.29
CA ALA A 358 39.36 -13.51 -8.08
C ALA A 358 39.82 -14.97 -8.05
N ARG A 359 39.77 -15.67 -9.18
CA ARG A 359 40.29 -17.03 -9.32
C ARG A 359 41.80 -17.12 -9.08
N ARG A 360 42.56 -16.20 -9.67
CA ARG A 360 44.03 -16.13 -9.48
C ARG A 360 44.41 -15.88 -8.01
N GLN A 361 43.65 -15.03 -7.34
CA GLN A 361 43.84 -14.71 -5.91
C GLN A 361 43.28 -15.76 -4.96
N LYS A 362 42.65 -16.83 -5.46
CA LYS A 362 42.00 -17.91 -4.67
C LYS A 362 40.94 -17.38 -3.69
N LYS A 363 40.31 -16.27 -4.01
CA LYS A 363 39.26 -15.65 -3.17
C LYS A 363 37.84 -16.08 -3.54
N LEU A 364 37.69 -16.76 -4.70
CA LEU A 364 36.36 -17.15 -5.20
C LEU A 364 35.72 -18.21 -4.27
N LYS A 365 34.52 -17.92 -3.80
CA LYS A 365 33.66 -18.84 -3.05
C LYS A 365 32.50 -19.29 -3.91
N ASN A 366 32.12 -20.55 -3.75
CA ASN A 366 30.85 -21.05 -4.28
C ASN A 366 29.74 -20.67 -3.32
N LEU A 367 28.58 -20.34 -3.89
CA LEU A 367 27.35 -19.98 -3.15
C LEU A 367 26.82 -21.11 -2.27
#